data_d898800b1e399b83b8d7baf74de46eae
#
_entry.id   d898800b1e399b83b8d7baf74de46eae
#
_cell.length_a   1.000
_cell.length_b   1.000
_cell.length_c   1.000
_cell.angle_alpha   90.00
_cell.angle_beta   90.00
_cell.angle_gamma   90.00
#
_symmetry.space_group_name_H-M   'P 1'
#
loop_
_entity.id
_entity.type
_entity.pdbx_description
1 polymer ?
#
loop_
_entity_poly.entity_id
_entity_poly.type
_entity_poly.pdbx_seq_one_letter_code
_entity_poly.pdbx_strand_id
1 'polypeptide(L)'
;MKRMLVVDDEPSITTLLKYNLEKENFEVEVAHDGEQAINAALSTSFDFIILDLMLPKVNGFDVTKRLRNEKVQTPIIMLTAKDDTVDKIIGLEMGADDYLTKPFSPRELVARIRAVERRYEKVVDAVEKDEISVQVADTKELKIGELVAYPEDYRVLKNAEEISLTKKEFELLIYFMKRENRIISRDELMTSIWQDEMYHLSRTVDIHVSHLREKIEGNPKSPQYIKTVRGFGYKFQEPTS
;
A
#
# COMPACT_ATOMS: atom_id res chain seq x y z
N MET A 1 -3.79 8.38 19.84
CA MET A 1 -5.02 8.39 19.02
C MET A 1 -4.54 8.50 17.58
N LYS A 2 -5.02 7.66 16.67
CA LYS A 2 -4.55 7.69 15.28
C LYS A 2 -5.19 8.86 14.54
N ARG A 3 -4.40 9.54 13.71
CA ARG A 3 -4.82 10.75 12.98
C ARG A 3 -5.14 10.40 11.52
N MET A 4 -6.26 10.89 11.05
CA MET A 4 -6.73 10.70 9.69
C MET A 4 -6.94 12.01 8.97
N LEU A 5 -6.53 12.07 7.71
CA LEU A 5 -6.88 13.14 6.80
C LEU A 5 -8.02 12.66 5.90
N VAL A 6 -9.15 13.35 5.94
CA VAL A 6 -10.30 13.11 5.05
C VAL A 6 -10.38 14.23 4.03
N VAL A 7 -10.33 13.89 2.77
CA VAL A 7 -10.31 14.85 1.66
C VAL A 7 -11.46 14.57 0.71
N ASP A 8 -12.42 15.49 0.68
CA ASP A 8 -13.58 15.44 -0.22
C ASP A 8 -14.15 16.86 -0.35
N ASP A 9 -14.53 17.28 -1.53
CA ASP A 9 -15.07 18.63 -1.78
C ASP A 9 -16.52 18.77 -1.34
N GLU A 10 -17.22 17.66 -1.07
CA GLU A 10 -18.58 17.65 -0.55
C GLU A 10 -18.60 17.72 0.99
N PRO A 11 -19.07 18.85 1.60
CA PRO A 11 -19.13 18.99 3.07
C PRO A 11 -20.02 17.94 3.75
N SER A 12 -21.01 17.41 3.05
CA SER A 12 -21.90 16.35 3.53
C SER A 12 -21.13 15.04 3.76
N ILE A 13 -20.21 14.69 2.83
CA ILE A 13 -19.38 13.48 2.91
C ILE A 13 -18.34 13.65 4.01
N THR A 14 -17.60 14.76 4.01
CA THR A 14 -16.59 15.01 5.05
C THR A 14 -17.18 15.03 6.45
N THR A 15 -18.35 15.65 6.64
CA THR A 15 -19.08 15.65 7.93
C THR A 15 -19.48 14.24 8.34
N LEU A 16 -20.06 13.45 7.41
CA LEU A 16 -20.45 12.07 7.67
C LEU A 16 -19.26 11.19 8.04
N LEU A 17 -18.17 11.30 7.30
CA LEU A 17 -16.95 10.52 7.54
C LEU A 17 -16.30 10.91 8.87
N LYS A 18 -16.12 12.22 9.11
CA LYS A 18 -15.58 12.74 10.36
C LYS A 18 -16.36 12.21 11.56
N TYR A 19 -17.69 12.36 11.57
CA TYR A 19 -18.53 11.89 12.66
C TYR A 19 -18.39 10.38 12.94
N ASN A 20 -18.35 9.54 11.89
CA ASN A 20 -18.24 8.10 12.05
C ASN A 20 -16.82 7.67 12.47
N LEU A 21 -15.78 8.31 11.95
CA LEU A 21 -14.40 8.00 12.30
C LEU A 21 -14.05 8.46 13.72
N GLU A 22 -14.55 9.62 14.16
CA GLU A 22 -14.39 10.10 15.54
C GLU A 22 -15.06 9.14 16.55
N LYS A 23 -16.20 8.54 16.21
CA LYS A 23 -16.83 7.48 17.03
C LYS A 23 -15.98 6.21 17.17
N GLU A 24 -15.12 5.97 16.22
CA GLU A 24 -14.16 4.84 16.23
C GLU A 24 -12.81 5.22 16.87
N ASN A 25 -12.76 6.37 17.57
CA ASN A 25 -11.60 6.92 18.27
C ASN A 25 -10.44 7.33 17.35
N PHE A 26 -10.74 7.82 16.14
CA PHE A 26 -9.77 8.50 15.28
C PHE A 26 -9.83 10.02 15.50
N GLU A 27 -8.70 10.69 15.37
CA GLU A 27 -8.62 12.15 15.24
C GLU A 27 -8.72 12.49 13.75
N VAL A 28 -9.70 13.31 13.36
CA VAL A 28 -9.98 13.56 11.95
C VAL A 28 -9.77 15.02 11.58
N GLU A 29 -8.82 15.24 10.68
CA GLU A 29 -8.64 16.50 9.97
C GLU A 29 -9.29 16.42 8.59
N VAL A 30 -9.87 17.54 8.12
CA VAL A 30 -10.63 17.60 6.86
C VAL A 30 -9.97 18.60 5.92
N ALA A 31 -9.85 18.24 4.66
CA ALA A 31 -9.48 19.10 3.55
C ALA A 31 -10.56 19.05 2.45
N HIS A 32 -10.76 20.14 1.73
CA HIS A 32 -11.83 20.26 0.72
C HIS A 32 -11.31 20.39 -0.70
N ASP A 33 -10.00 20.38 -0.91
CA ASP A 33 -9.36 20.37 -2.22
C ASP A 33 -7.98 19.72 -2.14
N GLY A 34 -7.43 19.42 -3.31
CA GLY A 34 -6.14 18.72 -3.40
C GLY A 34 -4.95 19.53 -2.90
N GLU A 35 -5.00 20.87 -2.98
CA GLU A 35 -3.91 21.72 -2.43
C GLU A 35 -3.90 21.69 -0.90
N GLN A 36 -5.08 21.78 -0.27
CA GLN A 36 -5.21 21.63 1.18
C GLN A 36 -4.74 20.26 1.62
N ALA A 37 -5.10 19.20 0.90
CA ALA A 37 -4.67 17.84 1.18
C ALA A 37 -3.14 17.69 1.17
N ILE A 38 -2.47 18.22 0.12
CA ILE A 38 -1.02 18.18 0.01
C ILE A 38 -0.37 18.95 1.16
N ASN A 39 -0.83 20.17 1.43
CA ASN A 39 -0.26 21.01 2.49
C ASN A 39 -0.43 20.36 3.87
N ALA A 40 -1.59 19.80 4.17
CA ALA A 40 -1.84 19.09 5.42
C ALA A 40 -0.92 17.87 5.55
N ALA A 41 -0.84 17.02 4.53
CA ALA A 41 -0.05 15.79 4.56
C ALA A 41 1.47 16.02 4.60
N LEU A 42 1.95 17.18 4.12
CA LEU A 42 3.36 17.54 4.22
C LEU A 42 3.71 18.23 5.54
N SER A 43 2.75 18.90 6.18
CA SER A 43 2.96 19.62 7.45
C SER A 43 2.70 18.75 8.69
N THR A 44 1.94 17.69 8.56
CA THR A 44 1.46 16.85 9.66
C THR A 44 1.54 15.38 9.29
N SER A 45 1.98 14.54 10.23
CA SER A 45 1.96 13.08 10.04
C SER A 45 0.56 12.54 10.30
N PHE A 46 0.03 11.78 9.34
CA PHE A 46 -1.23 11.05 9.45
C PHE A 46 -0.97 9.55 9.40
N ASP A 47 -1.83 8.78 10.07
CA ASP A 47 -1.83 7.32 9.99
C ASP A 47 -2.56 6.82 8.74
N PHE A 48 -3.54 7.60 8.24
CA PHE A 48 -4.32 7.31 7.03
C PHE A 48 -4.74 8.58 6.31
N ILE A 49 -4.87 8.48 4.99
CA ILE A 49 -5.48 9.50 4.14
C ILE A 49 -6.65 8.85 3.39
N ILE A 50 -7.85 9.43 3.55
CA ILE A 50 -9.04 9.10 2.76
C ILE A 50 -9.18 10.19 1.72
N LEU A 51 -9.11 9.86 0.44
CA LEU A 51 -8.91 10.84 -0.62
C LEU A 51 -9.92 10.63 -1.75
N ASP A 52 -10.76 11.63 -1.98
CA ASP A 52 -11.60 11.63 -3.19
C ASP A 52 -10.75 11.86 -4.44
N LEU A 53 -11.13 11.19 -5.52
CA LEU A 53 -10.49 11.37 -6.81
C LEU A 53 -10.85 12.68 -7.50
N MET A 54 -12.13 13.06 -7.40
CA MET A 54 -12.70 14.18 -8.15
C MET A 54 -12.63 15.48 -7.35
N LEU A 55 -11.43 15.89 -6.96
CA LEU A 55 -11.20 17.12 -6.20
C LEU A 55 -10.98 18.34 -7.10
N PRO A 56 -11.40 19.53 -6.64
CA PRO A 56 -11.04 20.78 -7.30
C PRO A 56 -9.56 21.12 -7.10
N LYS A 57 -9.02 21.97 -7.97
CA LYS A 57 -7.64 22.44 -8.06
C LYS A 57 -6.64 21.34 -8.45
N VAL A 58 -6.45 20.34 -7.59
CA VAL A 58 -5.57 19.20 -7.81
C VAL A 58 -6.38 17.93 -7.57
N ASN A 59 -6.52 17.07 -8.58
CA ASN A 59 -7.27 15.82 -8.47
C ASN A 59 -6.56 14.81 -7.56
N GLY A 60 -7.28 13.80 -7.07
CA GLY A 60 -6.77 12.83 -6.12
C GLY A 60 -5.57 12.01 -6.63
N PHE A 61 -5.48 11.76 -7.94
CA PHE A 61 -4.32 11.07 -8.52
C PHE A 61 -3.06 11.92 -8.43
N ASP A 62 -3.15 13.21 -8.79
CA ASP A 62 -2.01 14.13 -8.73
C ASP A 62 -1.59 14.40 -7.28
N VAL A 63 -2.55 14.47 -6.35
CA VAL A 63 -2.26 14.52 -4.90
C VAL A 63 -1.43 13.31 -4.49
N THR A 64 -1.89 12.11 -4.80
CA THR A 64 -1.18 10.87 -4.45
C THR A 64 0.22 10.82 -5.04
N LYS A 65 0.35 11.10 -6.34
CA LYS A 65 1.64 11.15 -7.03
C LYS A 65 2.60 12.13 -6.37
N ARG A 66 2.12 13.33 -6.02
CA ARG A 66 2.93 14.35 -5.36
C ARG A 66 3.37 13.92 -3.97
N LEU A 67 2.47 13.35 -3.17
CA LEU A 67 2.80 12.84 -1.83
C LEU A 67 3.86 11.72 -1.90
N ARG A 68 3.73 10.80 -2.86
CA ARG A 68 4.72 9.72 -3.05
C ARG A 68 6.09 10.27 -3.51
N ASN A 69 6.12 11.30 -4.36
CA ASN A 69 7.36 11.98 -4.76
C ASN A 69 8.04 12.67 -3.57
N GLU A 70 7.26 13.22 -2.63
CA GLU A 70 7.75 13.80 -1.38
C GLU A 70 8.01 12.75 -0.28
N LYS A 71 8.03 11.45 -0.65
CA LYS A 71 8.31 10.31 0.24
C LYS A 71 7.31 10.13 1.38
N VAL A 72 6.11 10.67 1.27
CA VAL A 72 5.01 10.40 2.20
C VAL A 72 4.51 8.99 1.96
N GLN A 73 4.69 8.10 2.94
CA GLN A 73 4.32 6.68 2.87
C GLN A 73 2.98 6.37 3.57
N THR A 74 2.32 7.40 4.10
CA THR A 74 1.00 7.24 4.72
C THR A 74 0.05 6.49 3.80
N PRO A 75 -0.65 5.45 4.28
CA PRO A 75 -1.64 4.71 3.50
C PRO A 75 -2.74 5.62 2.97
N ILE A 76 -3.04 5.48 1.68
CA ILE A 76 -4.07 6.25 0.98
C ILE A 76 -5.18 5.31 0.53
N ILE A 77 -6.41 5.54 1.01
CA ILE A 77 -7.62 4.89 0.52
C ILE A 77 -8.33 5.89 -0.40
N MET A 78 -8.44 5.56 -1.68
CA MET A 78 -9.12 6.43 -2.64
C MET A 78 -10.63 6.19 -2.64
N LEU A 79 -11.40 7.28 -2.68
CA LEU A 79 -12.84 7.24 -2.95
C LEU A 79 -13.07 7.47 -4.43
N THR A 80 -13.88 6.63 -5.09
CA THR A 80 -14.10 6.69 -6.55
C THR A 80 -15.56 6.49 -6.90
N ALA A 81 -16.02 6.99 -8.03
CA ALA A 81 -17.36 6.72 -8.55
C ALA A 81 -17.51 5.26 -9.02
N LYS A 82 -18.74 4.74 -9.00
CA LYS A 82 -19.06 3.31 -9.13
C LYS A 82 -18.61 2.61 -10.43
N ASP A 83 -18.43 3.34 -11.52
CA ASP A 83 -18.36 2.72 -12.86
C ASP A 83 -16.99 2.80 -13.54
N ASP A 84 -15.98 3.35 -12.92
CA ASP A 84 -14.69 3.53 -13.60
C ASP A 84 -13.63 2.52 -13.12
N THR A 85 -13.62 1.36 -13.79
CA THR A 85 -12.55 0.36 -13.62
C THR A 85 -11.18 0.95 -14.01
N VAL A 86 -11.20 1.95 -14.89
CA VAL A 86 -9.99 2.65 -15.34
C VAL A 86 -9.44 3.51 -14.22
N ASP A 87 -10.30 4.28 -13.52
CA ASP A 87 -9.88 5.12 -12.39
C ASP A 87 -9.30 4.29 -11.22
N LYS A 88 -9.86 3.10 -10.97
CA LYS A 88 -9.32 2.18 -9.96
C LYS A 88 -7.92 1.68 -10.32
N ILE A 89 -7.71 1.34 -11.58
CA ILE A 89 -6.42 0.89 -12.09
C ILE A 89 -5.40 2.04 -12.01
N ILE A 90 -5.77 3.23 -12.47
CA ILE A 90 -4.92 4.42 -12.43
C ILE A 90 -4.59 4.81 -10.99
N GLY A 91 -5.57 4.75 -10.06
CA GLY A 91 -5.34 5.05 -8.65
C GLY A 91 -4.29 4.16 -8.00
N LEU A 92 -4.35 2.86 -8.25
CA LEU A 92 -3.35 1.92 -7.79
C LEU A 92 -1.99 2.14 -8.50
N GLU A 93 -1.99 2.45 -9.80
CA GLU A 93 -0.78 2.82 -10.56
C GLU A 93 -0.10 4.07 -10.01
N MET A 94 -0.86 5.00 -9.40
CA MET A 94 -0.32 6.21 -8.78
C MET A 94 0.12 6.03 -7.33
N GLY A 95 0.03 4.83 -6.77
CA GLY A 95 0.53 4.50 -5.43
C GLY A 95 -0.48 4.60 -4.29
N ALA A 96 -1.79 4.49 -4.58
CA ALA A 96 -2.81 4.25 -3.56
C ALA A 96 -2.68 2.83 -3.00
N ASP A 97 -3.06 2.66 -1.74
CA ASP A 97 -2.98 1.38 -1.04
C ASP A 97 -4.30 0.59 -1.13
N ASP A 98 -5.42 1.29 -1.26
CA ASP A 98 -6.76 0.71 -1.46
C ASP A 98 -7.70 1.75 -2.10
N TYR A 99 -8.89 1.31 -2.52
CA TYR A 99 -9.96 2.17 -3.03
C TYR A 99 -11.32 1.71 -2.51
N LEU A 100 -12.26 2.66 -2.47
CA LEU A 100 -13.64 2.43 -2.07
C LEU A 100 -14.59 3.14 -3.02
N THR A 101 -15.56 2.42 -3.58
CA THR A 101 -16.50 3.00 -4.56
C THR A 101 -17.68 3.70 -3.90
N LYS A 102 -17.98 4.93 -4.33
CA LYS A 102 -19.21 5.65 -3.99
C LYS A 102 -20.41 5.07 -4.76
N PRO A 103 -21.59 4.85 -4.13
CA PRO A 103 -21.88 5.08 -2.72
C PRO A 103 -21.36 3.94 -1.84
N PHE A 104 -20.79 4.26 -0.71
CA PHE A 104 -20.31 3.32 0.29
C PHE A 104 -20.95 3.57 1.66
N SER A 105 -20.91 2.57 2.53
CA SER A 105 -21.30 2.77 3.91
C SER A 105 -20.10 3.19 4.78
N PRO A 106 -20.29 4.08 5.80
CA PRO A 106 -19.21 4.38 6.74
C PRO A 106 -18.63 3.14 7.43
N ARG A 107 -19.46 2.10 7.64
CA ARG A 107 -19.01 0.82 8.20
C ARG A 107 -18.03 0.08 7.28
N GLU A 108 -18.26 0.17 5.97
CA GLU A 108 -17.36 -0.44 4.98
C GLU A 108 -15.99 0.25 5.00
N LEU A 109 -15.97 1.59 5.04
CA LEU A 109 -14.73 2.34 5.16
C LEU A 109 -13.98 1.98 6.46
N VAL A 110 -14.67 1.95 7.60
CA VAL A 110 -14.06 1.56 8.88
C VAL A 110 -13.54 0.12 8.83
N ALA A 111 -14.25 -0.80 8.19
CA ALA A 111 -13.77 -2.18 8.01
C ALA A 111 -12.48 -2.24 7.18
N ARG A 112 -12.38 -1.42 6.12
CA ARG A 112 -11.16 -1.31 5.29
C ARG A 112 -10.00 -0.70 6.05
N ILE A 113 -10.23 0.39 6.77
CA ILE A 113 -9.23 1.01 7.64
C ILE A 113 -8.70 -0.01 8.64
N ARG A 114 -9.60 -0.73 9.35
CA ARG A 114 -9.21 -1.78 10.31
C ARG A 114 -8.50 -2.97 9.64
N ALA A 115 -8.85 -3.30 8.41
CA ALA A 115 -8.13 -4.32 7.66
C ALA A 115 -6.70 -3.88 7.34
N VAL A 116 -6.51 -2.62 6.94
CA VAL A 116 -5.19 -2.01 6.75
C VAL A 116 -4.45 -1.92 8.09
N GLU A 117 -5.09 -1.47 9.19
CA GLU A 117 -4.49 -1.39 10.53
C GLU A 117 -4.01 -2.73 11.07
N ARG A 118 -4.86 -3.77 11.04
CA ARG A 118 -4.47 -5.12 11.50
C ARG A 118 -3.23 -5.65 10.77
N ARG A 119 -3.01 -5.20 9.55
CA ARG A 119 -1.79 -5.52 8.80
C ARG A 119 -0.58 -4.79 9.39
N TYR A 120 -0.77 -3.53 9.88
CA TYR A 120 0.26 -2.79 10.59
C TYR A 120 0.54 -3.38 11.98
N GLU A 121 -0.49 -3.77 12.73
CA GLU A 121 -0.39 -4.29 14.10
C GLU A 121 0.10 -5.74 14.15
N LYS A 122 -0.32 -6.63 13.24
CA LYS A 122 0.18 -8.01 13.19
C LYS A 122 1.69 -8.09 12.93
N VAL A 123 2.27 -7.06 12.37
CA VAL A 123 3.72 -6.98 12.18
C VAL A 123 4.39 -6.50 13.47
N VAL A 124 3.75 -5.61 14.23
CA VAL A 124 4.22 -5.18 15.57
C VAL A 124 3.99 -6.27 16.62
N ASP A 125 2.82 -6.93 16.60
CA ASP A 125 2.49 -8.03 17.53
C ASP A 125 3.26 -9.34 17.29
N ALA A 126 3.76 -9.56 16.08
CA ALA A 126 4.68 -10.66 15.79
C ALA A 126 6.06 -10.43 16.45
N VAL A 127 6.42 -9.17 16.70
CA VAL A 127 7.65 -8.77 17.39
C VAL A 127 7.52 -8.97 18.91
N GLU A 128 6.30 -8.83 19.50
CA GLU A 128 6.12 -8.92 20.97
C GLU A 128 5.72 -10.32 21.49
N LYS A 129 5.35 -11.26 20.63
CA LYS A 129 4.84 -12.58 21.07
C LYS A 129 5.74 -13.80 20.84
N ASP A 130 6.89 -13.63 20.20
CA ASP A 130 7.85 -14.72 19.98
C ASP A 130 8.95 -14.82 21.08
N GLU A 131 8.67 -14.37 22.30
CA GLU A 131 9.51 -14.71 23.46
C GLU A 131 9.09 -16.02 24.14
N ILE A 132 8.75 -17.09 23.45
CA ILE A 132 8.79 -18.44 24.03
C ILE A 132 9.11 -19.48 22.95
N SER A 133 10.37 -19.89 22.95
CA SER A 133 10.92 -21.16 22.48
C SER A 133 10.49 -21.74 21.14
N VAL A 134 11.31 -21.51 20.11
CA VAL A 134 11.89 -22.57 19.28
C VAL A 134 13.19 -22.05 18.66
N GLN A 135 14.19 -22.90 18.56
CA GLN A 135 15.56 -22.65 18.12
C GLN A 135 15.66 -21.73 16.89
N VAL A 136 16.42 -20.68 17.09
CA VAL A 136 16.70 -19.58 16.18
C VAL A 136 17.42 -20.10 14.93
N ALA A 137 16.76 -19.93 13.78
CA ALA A 137 17.48 -19.58 12.56
C ALA A 137 17.33 -18.06 12.39
N ASP A 138 18.41 -17.37 12.56
CA ASP A 138 18.58 -15.92 12.50
C ASP A 138 18.03 -15.34 11.19
N THR A 139 16.87 -14.68 11.20
CA THR A 139 16.37 -13.95 10.02
C THR A 139 16.06 -12.50 10.32
N LYS A 140 17.04 -11.81 10.90
CA LYS A 140 16.97 -10.34 11.02
C LYS A 140 17.05 -9.63 9.67
N GLU A 141 17.57 -10.30 8.65
CA GLU A 141 17.65 -9.76 7.29
C GLU A 141 17.32 -10.85 6.24
N LEU A 142 16.69 -10.43 5.15
CA LEU A 142 16.52 -11.23 3.95
C LEU A 142 17.44 -10.67 2.88
N LYS A 143 18.36 -11.48 2.37
CA LYS A 143 19.34 -11.05 1.36
C LYS A 143 19.26 -11.91 0.13
N ILE A 144 19.02 -11.30 -1.03
CA ILE A 144 19.01 -11.96 -2.34
C ILE A 144 19.67 -11.03 -3.36
N GLY A 145 20.83 -11.39 -3.86
CA GLY A 145 21.64 -10.56 -4.72
C GLY A 145 22.02 -9.23 -4.07
N GLU A 146 21.68 -8.13 -4.72
CA GLU A 146 21.94 -6.76 -4.23
C GLU A 146 20.85 -6.23 -3.28
N LEU A 147 19.76 -6.98 -3.08
CA LEU A 147 18.66 -6.61 -2.22
C LEU A 147 18.87 -7.16 -0.80
N VAL A 148 18.75 -6.26 0.17
CA VAL A 148 18.74 -6.60 1.59
C VAL A 148 17.50 -5.99 2.21
N ALA A 149 16.61 -6.81 2.73
CA ALA A 149 15.40 -6.37 3.40
C ALA A 149 15.47 -6.66 4.90
N TYR A 150 15.08 -5.69 5.70
CA TYR A 150 14.93 -5.78 7.15
C TYR A 150 13.42 -5.75 7.46
N PRO A 151 12.77 -6.92 7.61
CA PRO A 151 11.31 -7.00 7.78
C PRO A 151 10.81 -6.26 9.03
N GLU A 152 11.57 -6.32 10.13
CA GLU A 152 11.23 -5.69 11.40
C GLU A 152 11.33 -4.16 11.34
N ASP A 153 12.27 -3.64 10.53
CA ASP A 153 12.52 -2.19 10.41
C ASP A 153 11.79 -1.56 9.22
N TYR A 154 11.03 -2.34 8.45
CA TYR A 154 10.41 -1.90 7.19
C TYR A 154 11.38 -1.24 6.21
N ARG A 155 12.63 -1.65 6.22
CA ARG A 155 13.70 -1.10 5.40
C ARG A 155 14.13 -2.08 4.31
N VAL A 156 14.44 -1.52 3.16
CA VAL A 156 15.03 -2.27 2.05
C VAL A 156 16.21 -1.48 1.50
N LEU A 157 17.32 -2.17 1.32
CA LEU A 157 18.50 -1.62 0.67
C LEU A 157 18.69 -2.33 -0.68
N LYS A 158 19.12 -1.58 -1.68
CA LYS A 158 19.65 -2.08 -2.95
C LYS A 158 21.03 -1.47 -3.17
N ASN A 159 22.05 -2.28 -3.35
CA ASN A 159 23.46 -1.83 -3.43
C ASN A 159 23.88 -0.96 -2.23
N ALA A 160 23.43 -1.31 -1.02
CA ALA A 160 23.61 -0.56 0.23
C ALA A 160 22.94 0.83 0.29
N GLU A 161 22.15 1.21 -0.71
CA GLU A 161 21.34 2.41 -0.70
C GLU A 161 19.90 2.09 -0.32
N GLU A 162 19.27 2.86 0.55
CA GLU A 162 17.90 2.66 0.98
C GLU A 162 16.92 3.05 -0.12
N ILE A 163 16.01 2.12 -0.44
CA ILE A 163 14.94 2.35 -1.42
C ILE A 163 13.60 2.55 -0.70
N SER A 164 12.85 3.55 -1.14
CA SER A 164 11.53 3.85 -0.59
C SER A 164 10.46 3.00 -1.25
N LEU A 165 9.80 2.15 -0.47
CA LEU A 165 8.69 1.32 -0.91
C LEU A 165 7.41 1.75 -0.19
N THR A 166 6.27 1.71 -0.90
CA THR A 166 4.97 1.75 -0.22
C THR A 166 4.80 0.47 0.60
N LYS A 167 3.87 0.48 1.54
CA LYS A 167 3.63 -0.71 2.36
C LYS A 167 3.31 -1.94 1.54
N LYS A 168 2.44 -1.80 0.51
CA LYS A 168 2.06 -2.93 -0.36
C LYS A 168 3.23 -3.45 -1.19
N GLU A 169 4.08 -2.57 -1.67
CA GLU A 169 5.31 -2.96 -2.37
C GLU A 169 6.28 -3.69 -1.43
N PHE A 170 6.40 -3.20 -0.19
CA PHE A 170 7.22 -3.84 0.83
C PHE A 170 6.69 -5.24 1.19
N GLU A 171 5.38 -5.36 1.50
CA GLU A 171 4.73 -6.64 1.78
C GLU A 171 4.93 -7.63 0.63
N LEU A 172 4.76 -7.15 -0.61
CA LEU A 172 4.94 -7.94 -1.82
C LEU A 172 6.39 -8.42 -1.98
N LEU A 173 7.37 -7.53 -1.76
CA LEU A 173 8.78 -7.87 -1.82
C LEU A 173 9.14 -8.92 -0.77
N ILE A 174 8.76 -8.72 0.49
CA ILE A 174 9.02 -9.68 1.57
C ILE A 174 8.37 -11.03 1.29
N TYR A 175 7.15 -11.03 0.75
CA TYR A 175 6.45 -12.25 0.37
C TYR A 175 7.22 -13.03 -0.70
N PHE A 176 7.76 -12.32 -1.71
CA PHE A 176 8.59 -12.89 -2.75
C PHE A 176 9.93 -13.41 -2.21
N MET A 177 10.66 -12.60 -1.44
CA MET A 177 11.97 -12.98 -0.91
C MET A 177 11.91 -14.21 -0.01
N LYS A 178 10.85 -14.33 0.84
CA LYS A 178 10.61 -15.53 1.67
C LYS A 178 10.28 -16.80 0.84
N ARG A 179 9.97 -16.66 -0.45
CA ARG A 179 9.57 -17.74 -1.35
C ARG A 179 10.40 -17.74 -2.63
N GLU A 180 11.68 -17.47 -2.48
CA GLU A 180 12.64 -17.47 -3.59
C GLU A 180 12.50 -18.73 -4.43
N ASN A 181 12.65 -18.57 -5.75
CA ASN A 181 12.56 -19.63 -6.74
C ASN A 181 11.21 -20.37 -6.87
N ARG A 182 10.19 -20.00 -6.08
CA ARG A 182 8.84 -20.53 -6.21
C ARG A 182 8.02 -19.69 -7.20
N ILE A 183 7.19 -20.37 -8.01
CA ILE A 183 6.17 -19.71 -8.82
C ILE A 183 4.95 -19.44 -7.91
N ILE A 184 4.56 -18.18 -7.85
CA ILE A 184 3.44 -17.71 -7.01
C ILE A 184 2.36 -17.19 -7.95
N SER A 185 1.15 -17.74 -7.81
CA SER A 185 0.03 -17.31 -8.65
C SER A 185 -0.47 -15.91 -8.25
N ARG A 186 -1.18 -15.25 -9.18
CA ARG A 186 -1.82 -13.96 -8.89
C ARG A 186 -2.85 -14.07 -7.78
N ASP A 187 -3.61 -15.17 -7.75
CA ASP A 187 -4.62 -15.42 -6.73
C ASP A 187 -3.98 -15.64 -5.35
N GLU A 188 -2.85 -16.37 -5.29
CA GLU A 188 -2.08 -16.54 -4.06
C GLU A 188 -1.55 -15.21 -3.54
N LEU A 189 -0.99 -14.35 -4.42
CA LEU A 189 -0.53 -13.01 -4.06
C LEU A 189 -1.69 -12.13 -3.60
N MET A 190 -2.81 -12.16 -4.34
CA MET A 190 -4.01 -11.40 -3.99
C MET A 190 -4.50 -11.77 -2.59
N THR A 191 -4.72 -13.06 -2.35
CA THR A 191 -5.22 -13.55 -1.05
C THR A 191 -4.23 -13.27 0.09
N SER A 192 -2.91 -13.41 -0.15
CA SER A 192 -1.91 -13.27 0.91
C SER A 192 -1.63 -11.82 1.29
N ILE A 193 -1.72 -10.88 0.34
CA ILE A 193 -1.30 -9.49 0.54
C ILE A 193 -2.50 -8.54 0.66
N TRP A 194 -3.59 -8.82 -0.06
CA TRP A 194 -4.80 -7.98 -0.05
C TRP A 194 -5.95 -8.55 0.77
N GLN A 195 -5.87 -9.77 1.29
CA GLN A 195 -6.85 -10.47 2.17
C GLN A 195 -8.28 -9.92 2.10
N ASP A 196 -9.30 -10.71 1.87
CA ASP A 196 -10.75 -10.36 1.96
C ASP A 196 -11.25 -9.11 1.18
N GLU A 197 -10.47 -8.56 0.26
CA GLU A 197 -10.99 -7.52 -0.61
C GLU A 197 -11.93 -8.15 -1.64
N MET A 198 -13.22 -7.91 -1.45
CA MET A 198 -14.35 -8.47 -2.20
C MET A 198 -14.33 -8.12 -3.71
N TYR A 199 -13.32 -7.41 -4.17
CA TYR A 199 -13.15 -6.98 -5.56
C TYR A 199 -11.80 -7.44 -6.12
N HIS A 200 -11.79 -8.63 -6.70
CA HIS A 200 -10.66 -9.14 -7.49
C HIS A 200 -10.53 -8.34 -8.79
N LEU A 201 -9.92 -7.18 -8.73
CA LEU A 201 -9.41 -6.55 -9.94
C LEU A 201 -8.23 -7.39 -10.41
N SER A 202 -8.42 -8.08 -11.52
CA SER A 202 -7.43 -9.01 -12.08
C SER A 202 -6.05 -8.40 -12.36
N ARG A 203 -5.94 -7.07 -12.31
CA ARG A 203 -4.70 -6.31 -12.58
C ARG A 203 -4.03 -5.70 -11.34
N THR A 204 -4.63 -5.73 -10.16
CA THR A 204 -4.06 -5.13 -8.94
C THR A 204 -2.65 -5.66 -8.66
N VAL A 205 -2.46 -6.97 -8.71
CA VAL A 205 -1.14 -7.60 -8.50
C VAL A 205 -0.14 -7.16 -9.57
N ASP A 206 -0.56 -7.12 -10.83
CA ASP A 206 0.32 -6.79 -11.96
C ASP A 206 0.83 -5.34 -11.85
N ILE A 207 -0.01 -4.42 -11.39
CA ILE A 207 0.33 -3.02 -11.15
C ILE A 207 1.38 -2.88 -10.04
N HIS A 208 1.13 -3.48 -8.89
CA HIS A 208 2.10 -3.41 -7.77
C HIS A 208 3.41 -4.13 -8.10
N VAL A 209 3.37 -5.21 -8.87
CA VAL A 209 4.58 -5.85 -9.40
C VAL A 209 5.32 -4.92 -10.35
N SER A 210 4.60 -4.13 -11.20
CA SER A 210 5.23 -3.16 -12.08
C SER A 210 5.96 -2.07 -11.30
N HIS A 211 5.30 -1.46 -10.30
CA HIS A 211 5.91 -0.46 -9.44
C HIS A 211 7.12 -0.99 -8.65
N LEU A 212 6.96 -2.20 -8.10
CA LEU A 212 8.07 -2.82 -7.39
C LEU A 212 9.28 -3.04 -8.32
N ARG A 213 9.04 -3.49 -9.56
CA ARG A 213 10.10 -3.62 -10.57
C ARG A 213 10.79 -2.29 -10.88
N GLU A 214 10.06 -1.19 -10.97
CA GLU A 214 10.64 0.14 -11.21
C GLU A 214 11.66 0.53 -10.14
N LYS A 215 11.49 0.03 -8.92
CA LYS A 215 12.35 0.34 -7.78
C LYS A 215 13.50 -0.65 -7.59
N ILE A 216 13.25 -1.94 -7.80
CA ILE A 216 14.26 -2.98 -7.51
C ILE A 216 15.04 -3.47 -8.74
N GLU A 217 14.50 -3.35 -9.95
CA GLU A 217 15.18 -3.83 -11.16
C GLU A 217 16.12 -2.78 -11.72
N GLY A 218 17.16 -3.20 -12.43
CA GLY A 218 17.97 -2.29 -13.24
C GLY A 218 17.25 -1.86 -14.52
N ASN A 219 16.43 -2.76 -15.09
CA ASN A 219 15.55 -2.50 -16.22
C ASN A 219 14.20 -3.17 -16.00
N PRO A 220 13.12 -2.41 -15.67
CA PRO A 220 11.79 -2.96 -15.44
C PRO A 220 11.20 -3.75 -16.61
N LYS A 221 11.60 -3.40 -17.85
CA LYS A 221 11.16 -4.09 -19.07
C LYS A 221 11.85 -5.43 -19.29
N SER A 222 13.00 -5.63 -18.65
CA SER A 222 13.77 -6.89 -18.67
C SER A 222 14.12 -7.31 -17.24
N PRO A 223 13.11 -7.61 -16.41
CA PRO A 223 13.29 -7.84 -14.97
C PRO A 223 14.17 -9.07 -14.71
N GLN A 224 15.04 -8.98 -13.71
CA GLN A 224 15.94 -10.04 -13.31
C GLN A 224 15.50 -10.71 -12.00
N TYR A 225 14.98 -9.93 -11.05
CA TYR A 225 14.47 -10.43 -9.78
C TYR A 225 13.06 -11.02 -9.91
N ILE A 226 12.09 -10.26 -10.46
CA ILE A 226 10.71 -10.72 -10.57
C ILE A 226 10.42 -11.13 -12.00
N LYS A 227 10.48 -12.41 -12.31
CA LYS A 227 10.16 -12.96 -13.63
C LYS A 227 8.64 -13.22 -13.76
N THR A 228 8.06 -12.87 -14.91
CA THR A 228 6.70 -13.30 -15.25
C THR A 228 6.71 -14.69 -15.83
N VAL A 229 5.97 -15.62 -15.20
CA VAL A 229 5.73 -16.96 -15.72
C VAL A 229 4.36 -16.97 -16.37
N ARG A 230 4.33 -16.89 -17.70
CA ARG A 230 3.08 -16.74 -18.47
C ARG A 230 2.08 -17.85 -18.13
N GLY A 231 0.84 -17.47 -17.82
CA GLY A 231 -0.24 -18.39 -17.43
C GLY A 231 -0.21 -18.86 -15.98
N PHE A 232 0.89 -18.64 -15.24
CA PHE A 232 1.06 -19.13 -13.87
C PHE A 232 1.17 -18.01 -12.82
N GLY A 233 1.86 -16.91 -13.10
CA GLY A 233 2.06 -15.82 -12.14
C GLY A 233 3.48 -15.26 -12.18
N TYR A 234 4.13 -15.15 -11.03
CA TYR A 234 5.44 -14.55 -10.87
C TYR A 234 6.40 -15.47 -10.12
N LYS A 235 7.67 -15.32 -10.41
CA LYS A 235 8.76 -16.00 -9.72
C LYS A 235 9.81 -14.99 -9.32
N PHE A 236 10.17 -14.96 -8.06
CA PHE A 236 11.30 -14.17 -7.55
C PHE A 236 12.57 -15.04 -7.54
N GLN A 237 13.66 -14.48 -7.99
CA GLN A 237 14.94 -15.18 -8.05
C GLN A 237 16.11 -14.21 -7.95
N GLU A 238 17.28 -14.72 -7.56
CA GLU A 238 18.51 -13.95 -7.67
C GLU A 238 18.85 -13.69 -9.15
N PRO A 239 19.29 -12.45 -9.51
CA PRO A 239 19.78 -12.16 -10.84
C PRO A 239 20.95 -13.06 -11.21
N THR A 240 20.86 -13.74 -12.34
CA THR A 240 22.02 -14.45 -12.92
C THR A 240 22.94 -13.44 -13.59
N SER A 241 24.20 -13.45 -13.17
CA SER A 241 25.29 -12.67 -13.76
C SER A 241 25.43 -12.91 -15.24
#